data_36ce674bccc5870119d648787bd1e3f4
#
_entry.id   36ce674bccc5870119d648787bd1e3f4
#
_cell.length_a   1.000
_cell.length_b   1.000
_cell.length_c   1.000
_cell.angle_alpha   90.00
_cell.angle_beta   90.00
_cell.angle_gamma   90.00
#
_symmetry.space_group_name_H-M   'P 1'
#
loop_
_entity.id
_entity.type
_entity.pdbx_description
1 polymer ?
#
loop_
_entity_poly.entity_id
_entity_poly.type
_entity_poly.pdbx_seq_one_letter_code
_entity_poly.pdbx_strand_id
1 'polypeptide(L)'
;MHWGPDFFTNQYAKTHAEKSASAGTFADDFHTFGLYWDDKQIYTYLDDDSNKVLQVDHSSQSYWDRSQIGNRENPWQYSNNKNAPFDRPYYLILNLAVGGTNGYFQEGVAAKPWSNTSPRASS
;
A
#
# COMPACT_ATOMS: atom_id res chain seq x y z
N MET A 1 3.16 -0.12 -0.41
CA MET A 1 2.99 1.06 0.46
C MET A 1 3.33 2.31 -0.32
N HIS A 2 2.63 3.43 -0.10
CA HIS A 2 2.98 4.73 -0.66
C HIS A 2 3.90 5.48 0.29
N TRP A 3 5.02 5.95 -0.23
CA TRP A 3 6.02 6.73 0.51
C TRP A 3 6.93 7.48 -0.46
N GLY A 4 7.63 8.48 0.02
CA GLY A 4 8.54 9.31 -0.77
C GLY A 4 8.74 10.67 -0.11
N PRO A 5 9.72 11.46 -0.56
CA PRO A 5 9.98 12.78 0.00
C PRO A 5 8.86 13.79 -0.29
N ASP A 6 8.09 13.58 -1.34
CA ASP A 6 6.94 14.39 -1.73
C ASP A 6 5.97 13.60 -2.62
N PHE A 7 4.84 14.22 -2.95
CA PHE A 7 3.78 13.60 -3.75
C PHE A 7 4.25 13.14 -5.15
N PHE A 8 5.14 13.87 -5.78
CA PHE A 8 5.59 13.59 -7.15
C PHE A 8 6.66 12.51 -7.23
N THR A 9 7.32 12.21 -6.11
CA THR A 9 8.38 11.20 -6.00
C THR A 9 7.95 9.99 -5.18
N ASN A 10 6.72 9.53 -5.39
CA ASN A 10 6.16 8.35 -4.74
C ASN A 10 6.94 7.09 -5.14
N GLN A 11 7.44 6.36 -4.16
CA GLN A 11 8.29 5.17 -4.31
C GLN A 11 7.51 3.86 -4.08
N TYR A 12 6.20 3.87 -4.23
CA TYR A 12 5.34 2.71 -3.92
C TYR A 12 5.76 1.43 -4.63
N ALA A 13 6.27 1.53 -5.86
CA ALA A 13 6.70 0.38 -6.66
C ALA A 13 7.83 -0.44 -6.00
N LYS A 14 8.64 0.18 -5.12
CA LYS A 14 9.70 -0.51 -4.38
C LYS A 14 9.20 -1.27 -3.14
N THR A 15 7.95 -1.05 -2.78
CA THR A 15 7.28 -1.69 -1.64
C THR A 15 5.84 -2.03 -2.02
N HIS A 16 5.71 -2.74 -3.14
CA HIS A 16 4.46 -3.20 -3.70
C HIS A 16 4.46 -4.72 -3.78
N ALA A 17 3.35 -5.33 -3.46
CA ALA A 17 3.10 -6.74 -3.66
C ALA A 17 1.61 -6.95 -3.92
N GLU A 18 1.30 -7.99 -4.66
CA GLU A 18 -0.06 -8.41 -5.00
C GLU A 18 -0.25 -9.88 -4.63
N LYS A 19 -1.46 -10.24 -4.29
CA LYS A 19 -1.88 -11.60 -4.03
C LYS A 19 -3.23 -11.85 -4.69
N SER A 20 -3.31 -12.87 -5.50
CA SER A 20 -4.57 -13.38 -6.03
C SER A 20 -5.15 -14.46 -5.10
N ALA A 21 -6.46 -14.66 -5.12
CA ALA A 21 -7.07 -15.80 -4.47
C ALA A 21 -6.50 -17.08 -5.08
N SER A 22 -6.23 -18.08 -4.24
CA SER A 22 -5.68 -19.38 -4.67
C SER A 22 -6.72 -20.22 -5.42
N ALA A 23 -8.00 -20.00 -5.14
CA ALA A 23 -9.14 -20.57 -5.84
C ALA A 23 -10.31 -19.58 -5.73
N GLY A 24 -11.18 -19.52 -6.72
CA GLY A 24 -12.35 -18.65 -6.71
C GLY A 24 -11.99 -17.16 -6.68
N THR A 25 -12.66 -16.42 -5.83
CA THR A 25 -12.47 -14.98 -5.62
C THR A 25 -12.42 -14.64 -4.12
N PHE A 26 -11.89 -13.47 -3.76
CA PHE A 26 -11.96 -12.95 -2.38
C PHE A 26 -13.39 -12.62 -1.91
N ALA A 27 -14.39 -12.70 -2.80
CA ALA A 27 -15.79 -12.51 -2.45
C ALA A 27 -16.49 -13.79 -1.97
N ASP A 28 -15.82 -14.93 -2.06
CA ASP A 28 -16.44 -16.24 -1.79
C ASP A 28 -16.45 -16.56 -0.29
N ASP A 29 -15.60 -15.92 0.51
CA ASP A 29 -15.54 -16.12 1.96
C ASP A 29 -15.00 -14.84 2.67
N PHE A 30 -15.02 -14.85 4.00
CA PHE A 30 -14.38 -13.84 4.81
C PHE A 30 -12.88 -14.08 4.89
N HIS A 31 -12.11 -13.02 4.72
CA HIS A 31 -10.65 -13.06 4.79
C HIS A 31 -10.12 -12.04 5.80
N THR A 32 -9.07 -12.41 6.51
CA THR A 32 -8.32 -11.50 7.37
C THR A 32 -7.19 -10.85 6.59
N PHE A 33 -7.28 -9.54 6.38
CA PHE A 33 -6.17 -8.73 5.85
C PHE A 33 -5.43 -8.12 7.02
N GLY A 34 -4.29 -8.70 7.38
CA GLY A 34 -3.53 -8.27 8.54
C GLY A 34 -2.38 -7.34 8.20
N LEU A 35 -2.06 -6.47 9.15
CA LEU A 35 -0.90 -5.59 9.14
C LEU A 35 -0.10 -5.80 10.42
N TYR A 36 1.17 -6.12 10.29
CA TYR A 36 2.15 -6.08 11.37
C TYR A 36 3.09 -4.89 11.15
N TRP A 37 3.37 -4.15 12.22
CA TRP A 37 4.24 -3.00 12.15
C TRP A 37 4.97 -2.79 13.48
N ASP A 38 6.29 -2.82 13.43
CA ASP A 38 7.18 -2.49 14.53
C ASP A 38 8.36 -1.61 14.08
N ASP A 39 9.36 -1.44 14.93
CA ASP A 39 10.55 -0.64 14.65
C ASP A 39 11.54 -1.31 13.65
N LYS A 40 11.32 -2.56 13.29
CA LYS A 40 12.21 -3.33 12.41
C LYS A 40 11.59 -3.63 11.06
N GLN A 41 10.29 -3.84 11.00
CA GLN A 41 9.63 -4.28 9.79
C GLN A 41 8.16 -3.84 9.73
N ILE A 42 7.66 -3.77 8.51
CA ILE A 42 6.23 -3.72 8.21
C ILE A 42 5.95 -4.89 7.28
N TYR A 43 4.92 -5.67 7.57
CA TYR A 43 4.40 -6.65 6.63
C TYR A 43 2.89 -6.73 6.66
N THR A 44 2.32 -7.17 5.55
CA THR A 44 0.91 -7.52 5.43
C THR A 44 0.78 -9.02 5.21
N TYR A 45 -0.32 -9.59 5.66
CA TYR A 45 -0.61 -11.00 5.47
C TYR A 45 -2.09 -11.23 5.15
N LEU A 46 -2.39 -12.39 4.62
CA LEU A 46 -3.73 -12.83 4.27
C LEU A 46 -4.07 -14.08 5.08
N ASP A 47 -5.09 -14.00 5.90
CA ASP A 47 -5.66 -15.04 6.75
C ASP A 47 -4.73 -15.52 7.87
N ASP A 48 -3.53 -15.94 7.55
CA ASP A 48 -2.54 -16.44 8.50
C ASP A 48 -1.24 -15.63 8.42
N ASP A 49 -0.61 -15.35 9.56
CA ASP A 49 0.63 -14.56 9.64
C ASP A 49 1.79 -15.16 8.85
N SER A 50 1.79 -16.47 8.63
CA SER A 50 2.77 -17.14 7.76
C SER A 50 2.56 -16.83 6.27
N ASN A 51 1.35 -16.40 5.89
CA ASN A 51 0.98 -16.09 4.51
C ASN A 51 1.21 -14.61 4.18
N LYS A 52 2.47 -14.17 4.27
CA LYS A 52 2.86 -12.79 4.02
C LYS A 52 2.68 -12.41 2.55
N VAL A 53 2.14 -11.21 2.32
CA VAL A 53 1.95 -10.64 0.99
C VAL A 53 3.04 -9.64 0.68
N LEU A 54 3.24 -8.66 1.55
CA LEU A 54 4.32 -7.68 1.46
C LEU A 54 5.13 -7.75 2.75
N GLN A 55 6.45 -7.70 2.64
CA GLN A 55 7.33 -7.54 3.79
C GLN A 55 8.43 -6.52 3.45
N VAL A 56 8.61 -5.54 4.32
CA VAL A 56 9.64 -4.51 4.22
C VAL A 56 10.43 -4.48 5.52
N ASP A 57 11.68 -4.88 5.45
CA ASP A 57 12.65 -4.74 6.54
C ASP A 57 13.29 -3.36 6.45
N HIS A 58 13.15 -2.56 7.49
CA HIS A 58 13.80 -1.27 7.63
C HIS A 58 14.92 -1.27 8.67
N SER A 59 15.22 -2.42 9.28
CA SER A 59 16.38 -2.56 10.16
C SER A 59 17.69 -2.56 9.38
N SER A 60 17.70 -3.12 8.18
CA SER A 60 18.88 -3.24 7.31
C SER A 60 19.09 -2.01 6.42
N GLN A 61 18.03 -1.45 5.87
CA GLN A 61 18.08 -0.36 4.89
C GLN A 61 17.00 0.69 5.15
N SER A 62 17.40 1.97 5.21
CA SER A 62 16.45 3.06 5.35
C SER A 62 15.58 3.23 4.10
N TYR A 63 14.43 3.87 4.25
CA TYR A 63 13.58 4.21 3.09
C TYR A 63 14.27 5.20 2.15
N TRP A 64 15.12 6.09 2.67
CA TRP A 64 15.90 6.97 1.83
C TRP A 64 16.88 6.21 0.94
N ASP A 65 17.66 5.31 1.49
CA ASP A 65 18.61 4.48 0.72
C ASP A 65 17.87 3.58 -0.27
N ARG A 66 16.74 3.03 0.14
CA ARG A 66 15.86 2.25 -0.73
C ARG A 66 15.31 3.08 -1.90
N SER A 67 15.06 4.36 -1.69
CA SER A 67 14.52 5.25 -2.72
C SER A 67 15.47 5.44 -3.90
N GLN A 68 16.79 5.45 -3.66
CA GLN A 68 17.83 5.73 -4.65
C GLN A 68 17.65 7.09 -5.35
N ILE A 69 17.07 8.07 -4.67
CA ILE A 69 16.87 9.43 -5.19
C ILE A 69 18.15 10.24 -4.95
N GLY A 70 19.22 9.95 -5.68
CA GLY A 70 20.60 10.37 -5.39
C GLY A 70 20.92 11.87 -5.30
N ASN A 71 20.13 12.75 -5.89
CA ASN A 71 20.49 14.18 -6.03
C ASN A 71 19.56 15.13 -5.27
N ARG A 72 18.88 14.64 -4.23
CA ARG A 72 17.97 15.45 -3.42
C ARG A 72 18.35 15.34 -1.94
N GLU A 73 17.95 16.34 -1.18
CA GLU A 73 18.09 16.32 0.26
C GLU A 73 17.17 15.26 0.87
N ASN A 74 17.71 14.47 1.80
CA ASN A 74 16.93 13.49 2.55
C ASN A 74 16.06 14.20 3.59
N PRO A 75 14.72 14.22 3.46
CA PRO A 75 13.86 14.90 4.41
C PRO A 75 13.83 14.22 5.79
N TRP A 76 14.33 12.98 5.88
CA TRP A 76 14.37 12.19 7.10
C TRP A 76 15.77 12.11 7.73
N GLN A 77 16.72 12.88 7.26
CA GLN A 77 18.12 12.84 7.71
C GLN A 77 18.31 13.08 9.22
N TYR A 78 17.39 13.81 9.84
CA TYR A 78 17.45 14.15 11.27
C TYR A 78 16.65 13.18 12.17
N SER A 79 15.95 12.19 11.61
CA SER A 79 15.19 11.26 12.43
C SER A 79 16.07 10.26 13.20
N ASN A 80 17.30 10.00 12.73
CA ASN A 80 18.19 8.94 13.20
C ASN A 80 17.54 7.55 13.19
N ASN A 81 16.47 7.37 12.43
CA ASN A 81 15.68 6.16 12.42
C ASN A 81 15.50 5.65 10.98
N LYS A 82 15.91 4.42 10.71
CA LYS A 82 15.82 3.83 9.38
C LYS A 82 14.37 3.58 8.92
N ASN A 83 13.43 3.47 9.86
CA ASN A 83 12.01 3.30 9.53
C ASN A 83 11.29 4.62 9.19
N ALA A 84 11.96 5.78 9.27
CA ALA A 84 11.36 7.03 8.78
C ALA A 84 11.01 6.93 7.27
N PRO A 85 9.82 7.36 6.84
CA PRO A 85 8.84 8.20 7.55
C PRO A 85 7.87 7.44 8.47
N PHE A 86 7.97 6.12 8.60
CA PHE A 86 7.05 5.29 9.38
C PHE A 86 7.45 5.18 10.86
N ASP A 87 8.14 6.17 11.39
CA ASP A 87 8.60 6.30 12.78
C ASP A 87 7.71 7.24 13.62
N ARG A 88 6.51 7.54 13.14
CA ARG A 88 5.56 8.47 13.76
C ARG A 88 4.26 7.75 14.12
N PRO A 89 3.47 8.29 15.05
CA PRO A 89 2.13 7.80 15.27
C PRO A 89 1.27 7.94 14.03
N TYR A 90 0.57 6.88 13.67
CA TYR A 90 -0.40 6.82 12.58
C TYR A 90 -1.75 6.34 13.11
N TYR A 91 -2.80 6.57 12.35
CA TYR A 91 -4.12 6.04 12.63
C TYR A 91 -4.64 5.25 11.42
N LEU A 92 -5.46 4.26 11.69
CA LEU A 92 -6.09 3.47 10.65
C LEU A 92 -7.20 4.29 9.97
N ILE A 93 -7.19 4.26 8.65
CA ILE A 93 -8.28 4.75 7.82
C ILE A 93 -8.83 3.56 7.06
N LEU A 94 -10.13 3.28 7.23
CA LEU A 94 -10.84 2.27 6.48
C LEU A 94 -11.80 2.96 5.51
N ASN A 95 -11.73 2.57 4.25
CA ASN A 95 -12.65 3.03 3.22
C ASN A 95 -13.03 1.89 2.29
N LEU A 96 -14.21 1.98 1.70
CA LEU A 96 -14.66 1.10 0.64
C LEU A 96 -14.84 1.92 -0.63
N ALA A 97 -13.97 1.69 -1.61
CA ALA A 97 -14.05 2.35 -2.89
C ALA A 97 -14.90 1.51 -3.86
N VAL A 98 -16.03 2.05 -4.28
CA VAL A 98 -16.98 1.37 -5.20
C VAL A 98 -16.71 1.72 -6.67
N GLY A 99 -15.85 2.66 -6.95
CA GLY A 99 -15.46 3.15 -8.27
C GLY A 99 -15.04 4.60 -8.22
N GLY A 100 -14.78 5.19 -9.35
CA GLY A 100 -14.38 6.60 -9.44
C GLY A 100 -14.27 7.11 -10.85
N THR A 101 -14.35 8.43 -11.00
CA THR A 101 -14.26 9.13 -12.28
C THR A 101 -12.86 9.60 -12.61
N ASN A 102 -11.89 9.37 -11.74
CA ASN A 102 -10.48 9.80 -11.87
C ASN A 102 -9.62 8.92 -12.80
N GLY A 103 -10.23 7.91 -13.44
CA GLY A 103 -9.53 6.99 -14.34
C GLY A 103 -8.86 5.78 -13.63
N TYR A 104 -8.87 5.71 -12.31
CA TYR A 104 -8.30 4.57 -11.59
C TYR A 104 -9.06 3.26 -11.88
N PHE A 105 -10.39 3.32 -11.87
CA PHE A 105 -11.26 2.20 -12.27
C PHE A 105 -11.73 2.41 -13.70
N GLN A 106 -10.90 2.02 -14.67
CA GLN A 106 -11.16 2.26 -16.08
C GLN A 106 -12.31 1.42 -16.62
N GLU A 107 -13.12 2.03 -17.51
CA GLU A 107 -14.15 1.30 -18.25
C GLU A 107 -13.52 0.22 -19.13
N GLY A 108 -14.12 -0.98 -19.14
CA GLY A 108 -13.71 -2.10 -19.98
C GLY A 108 -12.43 -2.82 -19.58
N VAL A 109 -11.70 -2.30 -18.58
CA VAL A 109 -10.47 -2.94 -18.05
C VAL A 109 -10.74 -3.75 -16.80
N ALA A 110 -11.54 -3.23 -15.88
CA ALA A 110 -11.99 -3.95 -14.71
C ALA A 110 -13.40 -4.51 -14.93
N ALA A 111 -13.61 -5.76 -14.54
CA ALA A 111 -14.94 -6.40 -14.61
C ALA A 111 -15.85 -5.85 -13.51
N LYS A 112 -16.27 -4.59 -13.63
CA LYS A 112 -17.24 -3.98 -12.72
C LYS A 112 -18.63 -3.98 -13.35
N PRO A 113 -19.69 -4.28 -12.57
CA PRO A 113 -21.06 -4.40 -13.10
C PRO A 113 -21.78 -3.06 -13.32
N TRP A 114 -21.07 -1.92 -13.20
CA TRP A 114 -21.60 -0.57 -13.41
C TRP A 114 -20.66 0.27 -14.24
N SER A 115 -21.23 1.24 -14.95
CA SER A 115 -20.45 2.27 -15.67
C SER A 115 -20.03 3.39 -14.74
N ASN A 116 -18.86 4.00 -14.98
CA ASN A 116 -18.41 5.20 -14.27
C ASN A 116 -19.33 6.40 -14.45
N THR A 117 -20.18 6.40 -15.47
CA THR A 117 -21.19 7.42 -15.74
C THR A 117 -22.56 7.09 -15.18
N SER A 118 -22.73 5.92 -14.56
CA SER A 118 -24.00 5.53 -13.96
C SER A 118 -24.34 6.39 -12.75
N PRO A 119 -25.59 6.90 -12.63
CA PRO A 119 -26.03 7.63 -11.42
C PRO A 119 -25.95 6.79 -10.14
N ARG A 120 -25.90 5.46 -10.26
CA ARG A 120 -25.79 4.54 -9.12
C ARG A 120 -24.34 4.26 -8.69
N ALA A 121 -23.36 4.71 -9.46
CA ALA A 121 -21.96 4.55 -9.11
C ALA A 121 -21.48 5.54 -8.04
N SER A 122 -22.32 6.49 -7.65
CA SER A 122 -22.02 7.57 -6.71
C SER A 122 -22.89 7.57 -5.45
N SER A 123 -23.71 6.54 -5.26
CA SER A 123 -24.58 6.42 -4.07
C SER A 123 -24.04 5.38 -3.08
#